data_47cc27599c2153db55c025195557b578
#
_entry.id   47cc27599c2153db55c025195557b578
#
_cell.length_a   1.000
_cell.length_b   1.000
_cell.length_c   1.000
_cell.angle_alpha   90.00
_cell.angle_beta   90.00
_cell.angle_gamma   90.00
#
_symmetry.space_group_name_H-M   'P 1'
#
loop_
_entity.id
_entity.type
_entity.pdbx_description
1 polymer ?
#
loop_
_entity_poly.entity_id
_entity_poly.type
_entity_poly.pdbx_seq_one_letter_code
_entity_poly.pdbx_strand_id
1 'polypeptide(L)'
;QQTLSNHIHRLEQYYNAPLFYRKPSLSLTCAGEFVLSFAQIVEKEHVNLKDILSDIEGQERGMLRVGASLARGVQFLPRILPDFCRRYPKVEVRFTDGLSSRLEEMIEHGELDFAIVLSKSRSPNLVEHDLLQDQVYLCVPESLLQTHYTPEEAAAIKARSRQGAQLQDFSRLPFSLLTNRLGTQLHDCFSRAKFQPVVFFTGTYTNQTLPLCAKGLTACYCTHMSLIENYHQVS
;
A
#
# COMPACT_ATOMS: atom_id res chain seq x y z
N GLN A 1 -18.32 -9.89 -33.18
CA GLN A 1 -16.87 -10.12 -33.37
C GLN A 1 -16.30 -9.33 -34.55
N GLN A 2 -16.95 -9.32 -35.71
CA GLN A 2 -16.48 -8.56 -36.89
C GLN A 2 -16.40 -7.04 -36.64
N THR A 3 -17.36 -6.47 -35.93
CA THR A 3 -17.42 -5.03 -35.61
C THR A 3 -16.23 -4.57 -34.74
N LEU A 4 -15.90 -5.34 -33.69
CA LEU A 4 -14.79 -5.05 -32.81
C LEU A 4 -13.46 -5.12 -33.56
N SER A 5 -13.25 -6.16 -34.37
CA SER A 5 -12.04 -6.32 -35.18
C SER A 5 -11.84 -5.15 -36.14
N ASN A 6 -12.93 -4.64 -36.74
CA ASN A 6 -12.88 -3.47 -37.64
C ASN A 6 -12.52 -2.18 -36.89
N HIS A 7 -13.02 -2.00 -35.66
CA HIS A 7 -12.65 -0.83 -34.84
C HIS A 7 -11.19 -0.86 -34.45
N ILE A 8 -10.67 -2.01 -34.01
CA ILE A 8 -9.25 -2.19 -33.72
C ILE A 8 -8.39 -1.90 -34.94
N HIS A 9 -8.75 -2.44 -36.10
CA HIS A 9 -8.00 -2.21 -37.34
C HIS A 9 -7.97 -0.71 -37.73
N ARG A 10 -9.08 0.02 -37.54
CA ARG A 10 -9.12 1.49 -37.76
C ARG A 10 -8.22 2.24 -36.80
N LEU A 11 -8.14 1.85 -35.53
CA LEU A 11 -7.23 2.43 -34.57
C LEU A 11 -5.76 2.14 -34.94
N GLU A 12 -5.44 0.92 -35.34
CA GLU A 12 -4.11 0.55 -35.84
C GLU A 12 -3.70 1.38 -37.06
N GLN A 13 -4.62 1.62 -37.99
CA GLN A 13 -4.40 2.50 -39.11
C GLN A 13 -4.22 3.97 -38.70
N TYR A 14 -5.06 4.48 -37.80
CA TYR A 14 -5.01 5.87 -37.33
C TYR A 14 -3.70 6.18 -36.61
N TYR A 15 -3.21 5.29 -35.76
CA TYR A 15 -1.94 5.45 -35.04
C TYR A 15 -0.73 4.95 -35.83
N ASN A 16 -0.94 4.39 -37.02
CA ASN A 16 0.08 3.76 -37.87
C ASN A 16 0.99 2.78 -37.09
N ALA A 17 0.37 2.02 -36.16
CA ALA A 17 1.06 1.06 -35.29
C ALA A 17 0.15 -0.14 -34.98
N PRO A 18 0.68 -1.39 -35.01
CA PRO A 18 -0.06 -2.55 -34.56
C PRO A 18 -0.26 -2.46 -33.04
N LEU A 19 -1.49 -2.66 -32.59
CA LEU A 19 -1.83 -2.61 -31.16
C LEU A 19 -1.86 -3.99 -30.52
N PHE A 20 -1.99 -5.06 -31.34
CA PHE A 20 -2.05 -6.44 -30.86
C PHE A 20 -1.08 -7.35 -31.60
N TYR A 21 -0.40 -8.22 -30.85
CA TYR A 21 0.20 -9.44 -31.37
C TYR A 21 -0.92 -10.48 -31.55
N ARG A 22 -1.00 -11.09 -32.73
CA ARG A 22 -2.04 -12.10 -33.05
C ARG A 22 -1.53 -13.55 -32.95
N LYS A 23 -0.23 -13.73 -32.90
CA LYS A 23 0.45 -15.04 -32.77
C LYS A 23 1.63 -14.92 -31.80
N PRO A 24 1.93 -15.95 -30.98
CA PRO A 24 1.22 -17.23 -30.82
C PRO A 24 -0.08 -17.12 -30.02
N SER A 25 -0.27 -16.04 -29.25
CA SER A 25 -1.47 -15.70 -28.49
C SER A 25 -1.81 -14.23 -28.70
N LEU A 26 -3.07 -13.88 -28.47
CA LEU A 26 -3.49 -12.47 -28.51
C LEU A 26 -2.94 -11.75 -27.28
N SER A 27 -2.06 -10.74 -27.52
CA SER A 27 -1.49 -9.89 -26.48
C SER A 27 -1.30 -8.46 -27.02
N LEU A 28 -1.20 -7.49 -26.12
CA LEU A 28 -0.92 -6.10 -26.50
C LEU A 28 0.55 -5.97 -26.98
N THR A 29 0.76 -5.08 -27.95
CA THR A 29 2.09 -4.55 -28.26
C THR A 29 2.42 -3.42 -27.29
N CYS A 30 3.66 -2.94 -27.25
CA CYS A 30 4.03 -1.75 -26.50
C CYS A 30 3.16 -0.53 -26.89
N ALA A 31 2.89 -0.34 -28.19
CA ALA A 31 1.96 0.68 -28.68
C ALA A 31 0.52 0.43 -28.19
N GLY A 32 0.10 -0.84 -28.13
CA GLY A 32 -1.20 -1.23 -27.59
C GLY A 32 -1.37 -0.91 -26.12
N GLU A 33 -0.33 -1.09 -25.31
CA GLU A 33 -0.34 -0.72 -23.88
C GLU A 33 -0.49 0.78 -23.69
N PHE A 34 0.22 1.60 -24.46
CA PHE A 34 0.08 3.06 -24.42
C PHE A 34 -1.31 3.51 -24.86
N VAL A 35 -1.87 2.95 -25.93
CA VAL A 35 -3.22 3.29 -26.41
C VAL A 35 -4.28 2.84 -25.38
N LEU A 36 -4.13 1.69 -24.75
CA LEU A 36 -5.01 1.24 -23.69
C LEU A 36 -4.98 2.19 -22.48
N SER A 37 -3.79 2.56 -22.02
CA SER A 37 -3.64 3.52 -20.91
C SER A 37 -4.27 4.88 -21.25
N PHE A 38 -4.08 5.36 -22.45
CA PHE A 38 -4.72 6.59 -22.91
C PHE A 38 -6.25 6.46 -22.98
N ALA A 39 -6.78 5.34 -23.47
CA ALA A 39 -8.22 5.09 -23.51
C ALA A 39 -8.83 5.07 -22.10
N GLN A 40 -8.15 4.50 -21.11
CA GLN A 40 -8.57 4.51 -19.71
C GLN A 40 -8.61 5.93 -19.12
N ILE A 41 -7.62 6.76 -19.45
CA ILE A 41 -7.62 8.18 -19.04
C ILE A 41 -8.81 8.92 -19.66
N VAL A 42 -9.06 8.73 -20.97
CA VAL A 42 -10.20 9.36 -21.66
C VAL A 42 -11.52 8.93 -21.06
N GLU A 43 -11.69 7.63 -20.77
CA GLU A 43 -12.88 7.09 -20.12
C GLU A 43 -13.09 7.72 -18.73
N LYS A 44 -12.03 7.86 -17.94
CA LYS A 44 -12.06 8.54 -16.65
C LYS A 44 -12.50 9.99 -16.77
N GLU A 45 -11.88 10.74 -17.68
CA GLU A 45 -12.24 12.16 -17.89
C GLU A 45 -13.67 12.31 -18.41
N HIS A 46 -14.17 11.35 -19.19
CA HIS A 46 -15.57 11.33 -19.62
C HIS A 46 -16.54 11.10 -18.44
N VAL A 47 -16.17 10.24 -17.48
CA VAL A 47 -16.94 10.05 -16.24
C VAL A 47 -16.90 11.32 -15.40
N ASN A 48 -15.70 11.91 -15.20
CA ASN A 48 -15.53 13.17 -14.47
C ASN A 48 -16.39 14.30 -15.07
N LEU A 49 -16.40 14.42 -16.40
CA LEU A 49 -17.22 15.41 -17.09
C LEU A 49 -18.72 15.19 -16.82
N LYS A 50 -19.20 13.93 -16.84
CA LYS A 50 -20.58 13.62 -16.50
C LYS A 50 -20.93 14.00 -15.06
N ASP A 51 -20.00 13.73 -14.12
CA ASP A 51 -20.17 14.06 -12.72
C ASP A 51 -20.23 15.60 -12.54
N ILE A 52 -19.32 16.37 -13.18
CA ILE A 52 -19.35 17.84 -13.18
C ILE A 52 -20.66 18.40 -13.77
N LEU A 53 -21.10 17.84 -14.89
CA LEU A 53 -22.36 18.26 -15.51
C LEU A 53 -23.58 17.94 -14.63
N SER A 54 -23.54 16.80 -13.93
CA SER A 54 -24.56 16.43 -12.92
C SER A 54 -24.56 17.37 -11.72
N ASP A 55 -23.38 17.83 -11.27
CA ASP A 55 -23.24 18.80 -10.18
C ASP A 55 -23.82 20.17 -10.55
N ILE A 56 -23.64 20.60 -11.81
CA ILE A 56 -24.23 21.86 -12.33
C ILE A 56 -25.76 21.82 -12.27
N GLU A 57 -26.38 20.65 -12.43
CA GLU A 57 -27.83 20.48 -12.31
C GLU A 57 -28.32 20.35 -10.84
N GLY A 58 -27.42 20.56 -9.85
CA GLY A 58 -27.74 20.52 -8.41
C GLY A 58 -27.97 19.12 -7.86
N GLN A 59 -27.51 18.11 -8.55
CA GLN A 59 -27.53 16.72 -8.07
C GLN A 59 -26.12 16.32 -7.63
N GLU A 60 -25.74 16.61 -6.40
CA GLU A 60 -24.50 16.11 -5.74
C GLU A 60 -24.47 14.58 -5.67
N ARG A 61 -24.41 13.94 -6.83
CA ARG A 61 -24.34 12.49 -6.99
C ARG A 61 -23.02 12.15 -7.64
N GLY A 62 -22.38 11.09 -7.17
CA GLY A 62 -21.13 10.64 -7.76
C GLY A 62 -20.60 9.40 -7.09
N MET A 63 -19.41 8.99 -7.50
CA MET A 63 -18.68 7.87 -6.93
C MET A 63 -17.28 8.33 -6.57
N LEU A 64 -16.87 8.10 -5.32
CA LEU A 64 -15.53 8.35 -4.83
C LEU A 64 -14.82 7.02 -4.62
N ARG A 65 -13.75 6.77 -5.37
CA ARG A 65 -12.95 5.53 -5.32
C ARG A 65 -11.69 5.80 -4.50
N VAL A 66 -11.62 5.19 -3.32
CA VAL A 66 -10.56 5.41 -2.35
C VAL A 66 -9.72 4.15 -2.18
N GLY A 67 -8.40 4.28 -2.24
CA GLY A 67 -7.47 3.19 -1.96
C GLY A 67 -6.71 3.41 -0.65
N ALA A 68 -6.48 2.35 0.13
CA ALA A 68 -5.51 2.36 1.23
C ALA A 68 -5.10 0.92 1.58
N SER A 69 -4.01 0.76 2.35
CA SER A 69 -3.80 -0.54 3.00
C SER A 69 -4.88 -0.79 4.05
N LEU A 70 -5.16 -2.06 4.34
CA LEU A 70 -6.19 -2.44 5.34
C LEU A 70 -6.03 -1.67 6.66
N ALA A 71 -4.81 -1.64 7.22
CA ALA A 71 -4.52 -0.92 8.46
C ALA A 71 -4.90 0.57 8.39
N ARG A 72 -4.59 1.25 7.28
CA ARG A 72 -4.96 2.66 7.08
C ARG A 72 -6.45 2.83 6.85
N GLY A 73 -7.07 1.94 6.08
CA GLY A 73 -8.51 1.94 5.87
C GLY A 73 -9.28 1.87 7.19
N VAL A 74 -8.95 0.91 8.05
CA VAL A 74 -9.56 0.75 9.38
C VAL A 74 -9.36 1.98 10.27
N GLN A 75 -8.21 2.63 10.20
CA GLN A 75 -7.91 3.80 11.04
C GLN A 75 -8.56 5.10 10.55
N PHE A 76 -8.52 5.36 9.25
CA PHE A 76 -8.93 6.66 8.71
C PHE A 76 -10.39 6.71 8.30
N LEU A 77 -10.91 5.67 7.64
CA LEU A 77 -12.25 5.73 7.07
C LEU A 77 -13.35 5.94 8.13
N PRO A 78 -13.35 5.27 9.31
CA PRO A 78 -14.38 5.52 10.32
C PRO A 78 -14.35 6.93 10.90
N ARG A 79 -13.22 7.63 10.79
CA ARG A 79 -13.08 9.00 11.29
C ARG A 79 -13.50 10.06 10.28
N ILE A 80 -13.35 9.76 8.99
CA ILE A 80 -13.57 10.71 7.89
C ILE A 80 -14.93 10.51 7.24
N LEU A 81 -15.31 9.26 6.95
CA LEU A 81 -16.51 8.96 6.18
C LEU A 81 -17.82 9.42 6.83
N PRO A 82 -18.03 9.37 8.17
CA PRO A 82 -19.28 9.81 8.75
C PRO A 82 -19.62 11.28 8.45
N ASP A 83 -18.62 12.16 8.49
CA ASP A 83 -18.82 13.59 8.17
C ASP A 83 -18.97 13.80 6.66
N PHE A 84 -18.17 13.11 5.86
CA PHE A 84 -18.25 13.16 4.41
C PHE A 84 -19.64 12.69 3.91
N CYS A 85 -20.11 11.53 4.35
CA CYS A 85 -21.39 10.97 3.90
C CYS A 85 -22.60 11.80 4.39
N ARG A 86 -22.47 12.49 5.55
CA ARG A 86 -23.52 13.45 5.98
C ARG A 86 -23.58 14.67 5.07
N ARG A 87 -22.43 15.15 4.61
CA ARG A 87 -22.36 16.32 3.74
C ARG A 87 -22.73 15.99 2.29
N TYR A 88 -22.36 14.78 1.85
CA TYR A 88 -22.57 14.30 0.47
C TYR A 88 -23.34 12.97 0.46
N PRO A 89 -24.64 12.96 0.85
CA PRO A 89 -25.38 11.72 1.08
C PRO A 89 -25.69 10.92 -0.21
N LYS A 90 -25.47 11.53 -1.38
CA LYS A 90 -25.71 10.89 -2.68
C LYS A 90 -24.42 10.43 -3.35
N VAL A 91 -23.26 10.57 -2.69
CA VAL A 91 -21.98 10.09 -3.19
C VAL A 91 -21.74 8.69 -2.66
N GLU A 92 -21.58 7.72 -3.56
CA GLU A 92 -21.15 6.37 -3.23
C GLU A 92 -19.65 6.37 -2.97
N VAL A 93 -19.19 5.83 -1.85
CA VAL A 93 -17.77 5.64 -1.56
C VAL A 93 -17.40 4.18 -1.80
N ARG A 94 -16.47 3.92 -2.72
CA ARG A 94 -15.89 2.59 -2.96
C ARG A 94 -14.49 2.54 -2.42
N PHE A 95 -14.25 1.58 -1.53
CA PHE A 95 -12.95 1.37 -0.93
C PHE A 95 -12.26 0.13 -1.52
N THR A 96 -10.96 0.28 -1.84
CA THR A 96 -10.10 -0.82 -2.30
C THR A 96 -8.90 -0.90 -1.37
N ASP A 97 -8.68 -2.07 -0.78
CA ASP A 97 -7.45 -2.33 -0.04
C ASP A 97 -6.34 -2.87 -0.96
N GLY A 98 -5.10 -2.53 -0.61
CA GLY A 98 -3.96 -3.00 -1.40
C GLY A 98 -2.60 -2.50 -0.91
N LEU A 99 -1.56 -3.02 -1.55
CA LEU A 99 -0.21 -2.51 -1.38
C LEU A 99 -0.06 -1.16 -2.06
N SER A 100 0.80 -0.29 -1.51
CA SER A 100 1.02 1.07 -2.02
C SER A 100 1.31 1.10 -3.53
N SER A 101 2.18 0.22 -4.03
CA SER A 101 2.52 0.15 -5.46
C SER A 101 1.31 -0.18 -6.33
N ARG A 102 0.48 -1.14 -5.89
CA ARG A 102 -0.73 -1.51 -6.64
C ARG A 102 -1.76 -0.38 -6.64
N LEU A 103 -1.93 0.31 -5.52
CA LEU A 103 -2.86 1.43 -5.42
C LEU A 103 -2.40 2.62 -6.28
N GLU A 104 -1.10 2.88 -6.35
CA GLU A 104 -0.51 3.89 -7.24
C GLU A 104 -0.77 3.57 -8.71
N GLU A 105 -0.56 2.32 -9.14
CA GLU A 105 -0.91 1.86 -10.49
C GLU A 105 -2.40 2.07 -10.78
N MET A 106 -3.28 1.74 -9.84
CA MET A 106 -4.73 1.92 -10.01
C MET A 106 -5.11 3.41 -10.15
N ILE A 107 -4.42 4.34 -9.46
CA ILE A 107 -4.62 5.77 -9.67
C ILE A 107 -4.16 6.19 -11.08
N GLU A 108 -2.99 5.74 -11.52
CA GLU A 108 -2.48 6.03 -12.87
C GLU A 108 -3.41 5.54 -13.97
N HIS A 109 -4.04 4.38 -13.77
CA HIS A 109 -5.04 3.84 -14.70
C HIS A 109 -6.46 4.40 -14.50
N GLY A 110 -6.66 5.32 -13.55
CA GLY A 110 -7.97 5.92 -13.31
C GLY A 110 -8.99 5.01 -12.62
N GLU A 111 -8.54 3.90 -12.06
CA GLU A 111 -9.37 2.98 -11.29
C GLU A 111 -9.66 3.50 -9.87
N LEU A 112 -8.81 4.39 -9.34
CA LEU A 112 -8.98 5.10 -8.07
C LEU A 112 -8.86 6.61 -8.28
N ASP A 113 -9.55 7.37 -7.45
CA ASP A 113 -9.48 8.84 -7.45
C ASP A 113 -8.34 9.31 -6.56
N PHE A 114 -8.13 8.67 -5.40
CA PHE A 114 -6.95 8.86 -4.55
C PHE A 114 -6.66 7.62 -3.70
N ALA A 115 -5.45 7.57 -3.13
CA ALA A 115 -5.08 6.53 -2.18
C ALA A 115 -4.21 7.06 -1.04
N ILE A 116 -4.33 6.43 0.14
CA ILE A 116 -3.47 6.66 1.29
C ILE A 116 -2.39 5.58 1.30
N VAL A 117 -1.17 5.97 0.96
CA VAL A 117 -0.03 5.06 0.77
C VAL A 117 1.08 5.31 1.79
N LEU A 118 1.99 4.35 1.93
CA LEU A 118 3.19 4.50 2.76
C LEU A 118 4.30 5.14 1.92
N SER A 119 4.84 6.25 2.41
CA SER A 119 5.94 7.01 1.80
C SER A 119 5.67 7.49 0.37
N LYS A 120 6.63 8.25 -0.17
CA LYS A 120 6.51 8.84 -1.50
C LYS A 120 6.55 7.79 -2.60
N SER A 121 5.72 7.98 -3.62
CA SER A 121 5.77 7.24 -4.86
C SER A 121 7.05 7.56 -5.63
N ARG A 122 7.40 6.68 -6.57
CA ARG A 122 8.46 6.96 -7.56
C ARG A 122 7.88 7.46 -8.87
N SER A 123 6.56 7.50 -9.01
CA SER A 123 5.91 7.92 -10.24
C SER A 123 5.87 9.45 -10.34
N PRO A 124 6.34 10.03 -11.45
CA PRO A 124 6.24 11.47 -11.69
C PRO A 124 4.81 11.94 -12.04
N ASN A 125 3.90 11.00 -12.32
CA ASN A 125 2.54 11.29 -12.78
C ASN A 125 1.55 11.47 -11.61
N LEU A 126 1.98 11.20 -10.38
CA LEU A 126 1.13 11.28 -9.20
C LEU A 126 1.39 12.58 -8.42
N VAL A 127 0.34 13.27 -8.05
CA VAL A 127 0.41 14.40 -7.11
C VAL A 127 0.31 13.84 -5.69
N GLU A 128 1.25 14.23 -4.84
CA GLU A 128 1.36 13.72 -3.48
C GLU A 128 1.19 14.83 -2.45
N HIS A 129 0.50 14.49 -1.37
CA HIS A 129 0.35 15.33 -0.20
C HIS A 129 0.75 14.54 1.06
N ASP A 130 1.64 15.11 1.87
CA ASP A 130 2.01 14.52 3.15
C ASP A 130 0.80 14.60 4.11
N LEU A 131 0.30 13.45 4.53
CA LEU A 131 -0.85 13.37 5.43
C LEU A 131 -0.41 13.38 6.89
N LEU A 132 0.57 12.55 7.24
CA LEU A 132 1.17 12.46 8.58
C LEU A 132 2.53 11.76 8.52
N GLN A 133 3.32 11.92 9.58
CA GLN A 133 4.50 11.12 9.83
C GLN A 133 4.15 9.96 10.75
N ASP A 134 4.51 8.74 10.34
CA ASP A 134 4.36 7.53 11.15
C ASP A 134 5.74 7.04 11.61
N GLN A 135 5.81 6.47 12.81
CA GLN A 135 7.04 5.93 13.37
C GLN A 135 7.10 4.42 13.18
N VAL A 136 8.29 3.91 12.92
CA VAL A 136 8.55 2.47 12.84
C VAL A 136 9.13 2.00 14.16
N TYR A 137 8.55 0.95 14.71
CA TYR A 137 8.98 0.31 15.94
C TYR A 137 9.54 -1.08 15.67
N LEU A 138 10.58 -1.44 16.40
CA LEU A 138 11.01 -2.81 16.58
C LEU A 138 10.24 -3.40 17.76
N CYS A 139 9.43 -4.40 17.51
CA CYS A 139 8.66 -5.13 18.50
C CYS A 139 9.41 -6.42 18.89
N VAL A 140 9.71 -6.55 20.16
CA VAL A 140 10.44 -7.71 20.70
C VAL A 140 9.72 -8.21 21.96
N PRO A 141 9.19 -9.44 21.96
CA PRO A 141 8.57 -10.01 23.14
C PRO A 141 9.57 -10.22 24.27
N GLU A 142 9.15 -9.99 25.49
CA GLU A 142 9.96 -10.23 26.68
C GLU A 142 10.48 -11.66 26.76
N SER A 143 9.60 -12.64 26.49
CA SER A 143 9.94 -14.05 26.48
C SER A 143 11.06 -14.39 25.48
N LEU A 144 11.06 -13.73 24.33
CA LEU A 144 12.08 -13.93 23.30
C LEU A 144 13.44 -13.39 23.75
N LEU A 145 13.48 -12.22 24.42
CA LEU A 145 14.69 -11.69 25.02
C LEU A 145 15.26 -12.64 26.06
N GLN A 146 14.41 -13.13 26.96
CA GLN A 146 14.82 -14.05 28.04
C GLN A 146 15.33 -15.40 27.52
N THR A 147 14.86 -15.84 26.35
CA THR A 147 15.31 -17.09 25.72
C THR A 147 16.70 -16.96 25.10
N HIS A 148 17.02 -15.80 24.55
CA HIS A 148 18.24 -15.60 23.75
C HIS A 148 19.35 -14.80 24.45
N TYR A 149 19.06 -14.17 25.59
CA TYR A 149 19.98 -13.31 26.34
C TYR A 149 19.92 -13.64 27.83
N THR A 150 21.03 -13.39 28.56
CA THR A 150 20.99 -13.45 30.02
C THR A 150 20.12 -12.34 30.59
N PRO A 151 19.65 -12.45 31.87
CA PRO A 151 18.88 -11.38 32.50
C PRO A 151 19.60 -10.02 32.48
N GLU A 152 20.91 -10.00 32.68
CA GLU A 152 21.76 -8.80 32.67
C GLU A 152 21.85 -8.21 31.26
N GLU A 153 22.09 -9.03 30.23
CA GLU A 153 22.11 -8.61 28.82
C GLU A 153 20.75 -8.04 28.43
N ALA A 154 19.64 -8.72 28.75
CA ALA A 154 18.29 -8.27 28.45
C ALA A 154 17.96 -6.93 29.10
N ALA A 155 18.35 -6.74 30.37
CA ALA A 155 18.18 -5.46 31.07
C ALA A 155 18.98 -4.34 30.42
N ALA A 156 20.22 -4.61 30.02
CA ALA A 156 21.08 -3.63 29.34
C ALA A 156 20.53 -3.25 27.94
N ILE A 157 20.04 -4.22 27.16
CA ILE A 157 19.40 -3.98 25.85
C ILE A 157 18.17 -3.08 26.04
N LYS A 158 17.28 -3.38 26.99
CA LYS A 158 16.11 -2.57 27.28
C LYS A 158 16.46 -1.14 27.69
N ALA A 159 17.47 -0.97 28.55
CA ALA A 159 17.90 0.34 28.97
C ALA A 159 18.40 1.21 27.80
N ARG A 160 19.22 0.63 26.91
CA ARG A 160 19.71 1.33 25.71
C ARG A 160 18.59 1.63 24.72
N SER A 161 17.66 0.71 24.53
CA SER A 161 16.57 0.83 23.55
C SER A 161 15.55 1.93 23.87
N ARG A 162 15.55 2.49 25.09
CA ARG A 162 14.70 3.65 25.45
C ARG A 162 15.02 4.91 24.63
N GLN A 163 16.23 5.05 24.12
CA GLN A 163 16.67 6.17 23.28
C GLN A 163 16.73 5.82 21.79
N GLY A 164 16.38 4.60 21.43
CA GLY A 164 16.42 4.07 20.07
C GLY A 164 17.08 2.69 20.03
N ALA A 165 16.51 1.78 19.25
CA ALA A 165 17.01 0.42 19.13
C ALA A 165 18.33 0.39 18.36
N GLN A 166 19.35 -0.25 18.92
CA GLN A 166 20.59 -0.59 18.22
C GLN A 166 20.40 -1.98 17.62
N LEU A 167 20.37 -2.09 16.29
CA LEU A 167 20.05 -3.36 15.61
C LEU A 167 20.93 -4.53 16.01
N GLN A 168 22.23 -4.26 16.25
CA GLN A 168 23.21 -5.27 16.66
C GLN A 168 22.87 -5.93 18.00
N ASP A 169 22.18 -5.21 18.89
CA ASP A 169 21.73 -5.76 20.17
C ASP A 169 20.73 -6.90 20.00
N PHE A 170 20.11 -7.02 18.83
CA PHE A 170 19.07 -8.01 18.52
C PHE A 170 19.53 -9.09 17.54
N SER A 171 20.85 -9.22 17.31
CA SER A 171 21.42 -10.12 16.30
C SER A 171 21.18 -11.61 16.55
N ARG A 172 20.89 -12.01 17.80
CA ARG A 172 20.57 -13.40 18.16
C ARG A 172 19.11 -13.77 17.97
N LEU A 173 18.23 -12.78 17.74
CA LEU A 173 16.79 -13.03 17.66
C LEU A 173 16.35 -13.50 16.28
N PRO A 174 15.35 -14.39 16.21
CA PRO A 174 14.67 -14.68 14.97
C PRO A 174 13.73 -13.52 14.60
N PHE A 175 13.69 -13.14 13.32
CA PHE A 175 12.89 -12.05 12.80
C PHE A 175 11.78 -12.52 11.86
N SER A 176 10.64 -11.86 11.95
CA SER A 176 9.63 -11.83 10.90
C SER A 176 9.82 -10.56 10.07
N LEU A 177 10.02 -10.71 8.77
CA LEU A 177 10.25 -9.60 7.83
C LEU A 177 9.05 -9.39 6.90
N LEU A 178 8.98 -8.20 6.31
CA LEU A 178 7.94 -7.81 5.36
C LEU A 178 8.51 -7.70 3.94
N THR A 179 7.70 -8.08 2.94
CA THR A 179 8.03 -7.95 1.51
C THR A 179 7.44 -6.70 0.86
N ASN A 180 6.67 -5.91 1.61
CA ASN A 180 6.07 -4.67 1.13
C ASN A 180 7.06 -3.48 1.16
N ARG A 181 6.57 -2.25 0.86
CA ARG A 181 7.38 -1.02 0.84
C ARG A 181 8.08 -0.75 2.19
N LEU A 182 7.43 -1.03 3.32
CA LEU A 182 8.08 -0.92 4.64
C LEU A 182 9.25 -1.90 4.75
N GLY A 183 9.08 -3.14 4.31
CA GLY A 183 10.15 -4.15 4.29
C GLY A 183 11.33 -3.71 3.44
N THR A 184 11.10 -3.12 2.28
CA THR A 184 12.18 -2.57 1.43
C THR A 184 12.96 -1.47 2.16
N GLN A 185 12.27 -0.52 2.81
CA GLN A 185 12.89 0.55 3.57
C GLN A 185 13.72 0.02 4.76
N LEU A 186 13.21 -1.02 5.44
CA LEU A 186 13.93 -1.68 6.53
C LEU A 186 15.16 -2.41 6.03
N HIS A 187 15.11 -3.07 4.89
CA HIS A 187 16.25 -3.71 4.27
C HIS A 187 17.39 -2.72 4.00
N ASP A 188 17.05 -1.51 3.52
CA ASP A 188 18.02 -0.43 3.34
C ASP A 188 18.64 0.02 4.67
N CYS A 189 17.84 0.06 5.75
CA CYS A 189 18.33 0.35 7.10
C CYS A 189 19.28 -0.74 7.61
N PHE A 190 18.94 -2.03 7.40
CA PHE A 190 19.79 -3.16 7.77
C PHE A 190 21.13 -3.11 7.02
N SER A 191 21.08 -2.86 5.72
CA SER A 191 22.29 -2.75 4.88
C SER A 191 23.22 -1.63 5.35
N ARG A 192 22.68 -0.45 5.65
CA ARG A 192 23.44 0.68 6.21
C ARG A 192 24.02 0.37 7.59
N ALA A 193 23.27 -0.32 8.43
CA ALA A 193 23.71 -0.73 9.76
C ALA A 193 24.64 -1.96 9.74
N LYS A 194 24.90 -2.57 8.57
CA LYS A 194 25.60 -3.85 8.42
C LYS A 194 25.00 -4.95 9.31
N PHE A 195 23.67 -4.94 9.45
CA PHE A 195 22.92 -5.89 10.25
C PHE A 195 22.30 -6.95 9.36
N GLN A 196 22.48 -8.22 9.72
CA GLN A 196 21.86 -9.36 9.03
C GLN A 196 20.92 -10.06 10.00
N PRO A 197 19.59 -9.89 9.85
CA PRO A 197 18.62 -10.55 10.72
C PRO A 197 18.59 -12.06 10.45
N VAL A 198 18.42 -12.85 11.51
CA VAL A 198 18.09 -14.28 11.38
C VAL A 198 16.61 -14.38 10.99
N VAL A 199 16.33 -14.62 9.72
CA VAL A 199 14.96 -14.61 9.20
C VAL A 199 14.28 -15.94 9.52
N PHE A 200 13.19 -15.90 10.27
CA PHE A 200 12.35 -17.05 10.59
C PHE A 200 11.08 -17.07 9.73
N PHE A 201 10.49 -15.91 9.46
CA PHE A 201 9.26 -15.77 8.70
C PHE A 201 9.34 -14.56 7.77
N THR A 202 8.71 -14.65 6.61
CA THR A 202 8.55 -13.56 5.68
C THR A 202 7.09 -13.44 5.27
N GLY A 203 6.50 -12.27 5.44
CA GLY A 203 5.11 -12.00 5.11
C GLY A 203 4.94 -10.68 4.36
N THR A 204 3.74 -10.44 3.86
CA THR A 204 3.43 -9.21 3.10
C THR A 204 2.79 -8.15 3.99
N TYR A 205 2.05 -8.55 5.02
CA TYR A 205 1.27 -7.67 5.86
C TYR A 205 1.68 -7.75 7.33
N THR A 206 1.61 -6.63 8.04
CA THR A 206 1.94 -6.53 9.47
C THR A 206 1.05 -7.42 10.33
N ASN A 207 -0.21 -7.64 9.94
CA ASN A 207 -1.12 -8.57 10.63
C ASN A 207 -0.72 -10.05 10.50
N GLN A 208 0.28 -10.38 9.70
CA GLN A 208 0.90 -11.72 9.65
C GLN A 208 2.09 -11.81 10.61
N THR A 209 2.90 -10.76 10.73
CA THR A 209 4.14 -10.76 11.51
C THR A 209 3.92 -10.40 12.98
N LEU A 210 3.05 -9.43 13.27
CA LEU A 210 2.82 -8.95 14.64
C LEU A 210 2.22 -10.01 15.57
N PRO A 211 1.24 -10.84 15.15
CA PRO A 211 0.75 -11.94 15.98
C PRO A 211 1.81 -13.00 16.31
N LEU A 212 2.75 -13.29 15.39
CA LEU A 212 3.88 -14.19 15.66
C LEU A 212 4.81 -13.61 16.72
N CYS A 213 5.06 -12.31 16.66
CA CYS A 213 5.78 -11.58 17.69
C CYS A 213 5.06 -11.64 19.03
N ALA A 214 3.76 -11.35 19.07
CA ALA A 214 2.96 -11.41 20.29
C ALA A 214 2.95 -12.79 20.97
N LYS A 215 3.11 -13.86 20.17
CA LYS A 215 3.24 -15.25 20.67
C LYS A 215 4.68 -15.62 21.08
N GLY A 216 5.63 -14.70 21.05
CA GLY A 216 7.00 -14.93 21.47
C GLY A 216 7.86 -15.67 20.46
N LEU A 217 7.44 -15.82 19.21
CA LEU A 217 8.16 -16.58 18.20
C LEU A 217 9.26 -15.78 17.50
N THR A 218 9.03 -14.50 17.22
CA THR A 218 9.94 -13.67 16.45
C THR A 218 9.90 -12.22 16.91
N ALA A 219 10.99 -11.48 16.69
CA ALA A 219 10.95 -10.02 16.62
C ALA A 219 10.35 -9.57 15.28
N CYS A 220 9.70 -8.42 15.23
CA CYS A 220 9.16 -7.87 13.99
C CYS A 220 9.18 -6.34 13.98
N TYR A 221 8.90 -5.76 12.82
CA TYR A 221 8.75 -4.31 12.67
C TYR A 221 7.33 -3.97 12.31
N CYS A 222 6.83 -2.89 12.89
CA CYS A 222 5.52 -2.33 12.55
C CYS A 222 5.56 -0.81 12.63
N THR A 223 4.62 -0.15 11.98
CA THR A 223 4.38 1.28 12.18
C THR A 223 3.52 1.50 13.44
N HIS A 224 3.59 2.69 14.01
CA HIS A 224 2.75 3.07 15.16
C HIS A 224 1.27 2.80 14.88
N MET A 225 0.84 3.15 13.69
CA MET A 225 -0.55 2.94 13.25
C MET A 225 -0.96 1.46 13.26
N SER A 226 -0.09 0.57 12.76
CA SER A 226 -0.33 -0.88 12.79
C SER A 226 -0.30 -1.45 14.21
N LEU A 227 0.48 -0.85 15.10
CA LEU A 227 0.55 -1.26 16.51
C LEU A 227 -0.77 -0.96 17.24
N ILE A 228 -1.35 0.23 17.04
CA ILE A 228 -2.62 0.61 17.67
C ILE A 228 -3.76 -0.30 17.23
N GLU A 229 -3.82 -0.65 15.93
CA GLU A 229 -4.85 -1.54 15.39
C GLU A 229 -4.84 -2.92 16.09
N ASN A 230 -3.64 -3.45 16.30
CA ASN A 230 -3.47 -4.79 16.86
C ASN A 230 -3.47 -4.81 18.41
N TYR A 231 -3.44 -3.66 19.08
CA TYR A 231 -3.41 -3.59 20.53
C TYR A 231 -4.68 -4.20 21.17
N HIS A 232 -5.82 -4.11 20.50
CA HIS A 232 -7.08 -4.73 20.93
C HIS A 232 -7.14 -6.25 20.67
N GLN A 233 -6.21 -6.81 19.91
CA GLN A 233 -6.12 -8.25 19.63
C GLN A 233 -5.09 -8.97 20.53
N VAL A 234 -4.29 -8.24 21.27
CA VAL A 234 -3.14 -8.74 22.06
C VAL A 234 -3.39 -8.63 23.58
N SER A 235 -4.52 -8.06 23.99
CA SER A 235 -4.93 -7.94 25.41
C SER A 235 -5.79 -9.10 25.88
#